data_c5dd968dd418016c3443f1fee4829149
#
_entry.id   c5dd968dd418016c3443f1fee4829149
#
_cell.length_a   1.000
_cell.length_b   1.000
_cell.length_c   1.000
_cell.angle_alpha   90.00
_cell.angle_beta   90.00
_cell.angle_gamma   90.00
#
_symmetry.space_group_name_H-M   'P 1'
#
loop_
_entity.id
_entity.type
_entity.pdbx_description
1 polymer ?
#
loop_
_entity_poly.entity_id
_entity_poly.type
_entity_poly.pdbx_seq_one_letter_code
_entity_poly.pdbx_strand_id
1 'polypeptide(L)'
;MAHTVTSPIYVVQDNIDTDQIIPAQYLTLVPTIAEEYEKLGSYALIGLPDALYPERFVEDGKTQTQYKIVIAGRNFGCGSSREHAPIALGAAGVEAVVAESFARIFFRNCVATGEIYPYDTPVRLSDVLKTGDVATLDFDHDTLTANGQTYSLKPLGEVRPVIDAGGIFNFARESGMIPSR
;
A
#
# COMPACT_ATOMS: atom_id res chain seq x y z
N MET A 1 21.41 1.82 -8.77
CA MET A 1 20.34 1.73 -9.78
C MET A 1 19.14 2.49 -9.23
N ALA A 2 18.43 3.25 -10.11
CA ALA A 2 17.20 3.92 -9.71
C ALA A 2 16.18 2.87 -9.28
N HIS A 3 15.53 3.07 -8.12
CA HIS A 3 14.45 2.21 -7.66
C HIS A 3 13.14 2.72 -8.26
N THR A 4 12.67 2.03 -9.27
CA THR A 4 11.42 2.35 -9.97
C THR A 4 10.51 1.13 -10.07
N VAL A 5 9.20 1.37 -10.08
CA VAL A 5 8.17 0.34 -10.29
C VAL A 5 7.25 0.80 -11.40
N THR A 6 7.11 -0.01 -12.43
CA THR A 6 6.15 0.20 -13.51
C THR A 6 5.09 -0.88 -13.46
N SER A 7 3.82 -0.49 -13.37
CA SER A 7 2.72 -1.42 -13.15
C SER A 7 1.40 -0.83 -13.61
N PRO A 8 0.43 -1.68 -13.99
CA PRO A 8 -0.96 -1.26 -13.96
C PRO A 8 -1.32 -0.77 -12.56
N ILE A 9 -2.18 0.23 -12.47
CA ILE A 9 -2.65 0.79 -11.20
C ILE A 9 -4.08 0.37 -10.90
N TYR A 10 -4.41 0.28 -9.62
CA TYR A 10 -5.78 0.14 -9.14
C TYR A 10 -6.22 1.43 -8.46
N VAL A 11 -7.36 1.98 -8.89
CA VAL A 11 -7.83 3.28 -8.42
C VAL A 11 -9.04 3.11 -7.52
N VAL A 12 -8.95 3.68 -6.32
CA VAL A 12 -10.04 3.76 -5.35
C VAL A 12 -10.32 5.21 -4.96
N GLN A 13 -11.49 5.46 -4.41
CA GLN A 13 -11.94 6.80 -4.06
C GLN A 13 -11.64 7.15 -2.60
N ASP A 14 -12.42 8.06 -2.02
CA ASP A 14 -12.22 8.55 -0.65
C ASP A 14 -12.67 7.55 0.41
N ASN A 15 -12.11 7.69 1.61
CA ASN A 15 -12.54 6.99 2.82
C ASN A 15 -12.55 5.47 2.69
N ILE A 16 -11.56 4.91 2.02
CA ILE A 16 -11.36 3.46 2.03
C ILE A 16 -10.91 3.07 3.44
N ASP A 17 -11.79 2.38 4.14
CA ASP A 17 -11.54 1.98 5.53
C ASP A 17 -10.82 0.65 5.65
N THR A 18 -10.35 0.35 6.85
CA THR A 18 -9.59 -0.88 7.12
C THR A 18 -10.42 -2.14 6.97
N ASP A 19 -11.76 -2.10 7.12
CA ASP A 19 -12.63 -3.24 6.83
C ASP A 19 -12.74 -3.52 5.32
N GLN A 20 -12.67 -2.47 4.49
CA GLN A 20 -12.63 -2.63 3.03
C GLN A 20 -11.27 -3.17 2.58
N ILE A 21 -10.19 -2.79 3.25
CA ILE A 21 -8.84 -3.28 2.94
C ILE A 21 -8.68 -4.73 3.37
N ILE A 22 -9.04 -5.05 4.62
CA ILE A 22 -9.03 -6.41 5.16
C ILE A 22 -10.15 -6.58 6.18
N PRO A 23 -11.24 -7.30 5.86
CA PRO A 23 -12.36 -7.54 6.77
C PRO A 23 -11.94 -8.23 8.07
N ALA A 24 -12.67 -7.93 9.15
CA ALA A 24 -12.36 -8.41 10.50
C ALA A 24 -12.23 -9.93 10.62
N GLN A 25 -12.98 -10.69 9.83
CA GLN A 25 -12.96 -12.15 9.83
C GLN A 25 -11.59 -12.74 9.47
N TYR A 26 -10.72 -12.01 8.79
CA TYR A 26 -9.39 -12.45 8.37
C TYR A 26 -8.27 -12.03 9.34
N LEU A 27 -8.60 -11.30 10.41
CA LEU A 27 -7.62 -10.85 11.41
C LEU A 27 -7.08 -12.01 12.28
N THR A 28 -7.65 -13.18 12.18
CA THR A 28 -7.14 -14.41 12.84
C THR A 28 -5.90 -14.96 12.15
N LEU A 29 -5.64 -14.56 10.91
CA LEU A 29 -4.43 -14.97 10.19
C LEU A 29 -3.19 -14.29 10.79
N VAL A 30 -2.14 -15.07 11.01
CA VAL A 30 -0.92 -14.62 11.67
C VAL A 30 0.13 -14.25 10.63
N PRO A 31 0.49 -12.97 10.48
CA PRO A 31 1.39 -12.51 9.40
C PRO A 31 2.81 -13.08 9.46
N THR A 32 3.25 -13.58 10.60
CA THR A 32 4.57 -14.20 10.77
C THR A 32 4.62 -15.65 10.28
N ILE A 33 3.49 -16.25 9.95
CA ILE A 33 3.39 -17.58 9.33
C ILE A 33 3.30 -17.37 7.82
N ALA A 34 4.26 -17.90 7.06
CA ALA A 34 4.39 -17.62 5.63
C ALA A 34 3.13 -17.93 4.82
N GLU A 35 2.48 -19.07 5.09
CA GLU A 35 1.25 -19.46 4.41
C GLU A 35 0.06 -18.54 4.73
N GLU A 36 -0.02 -18.06 5.99
CA GLU A 36 -1.08 -17.17 6.43
C GLU A 36 -0.84 -15.73 5.92
N TYR A 37 0.43 -15.29 5.84
CA TYR A 37 0.80 -14.04 5.21
C TYR A 37 0.38 -14.01 3.73
N GLU A 38 0.71 -15.07 2.98
CA GLU A 38 0.31 -15.19 1.58
C GLU A 38 -1.22 -15.18 1.43
N LYS A 39 -1.92 -15.88 2.35
CA LYS A 39 -3.37 -15.91 2.38
C LYS A 39 -4.00 -14.54 2.68
N LEU A 40 -3.38 -13.72 3.52
CA LEU A 40 -3.80 -12.33 3.74
C LEU A 40 -3.79 -11.54 2.44
N GLY A 41 -2.79 -11.73 1.59
CA GLY A 41 -2.71 -11.11 0.27
C GLY A 41 -3.91 -11.41 -0.62
N SER A 42 -4.43 -12.65 -0.57
CA SER A 42 -5.60 -13.04 -1.35
C SER A 42 -6.88 -12.27 -0.97
N TYR A 43 -6.93 -11.71 0.22
CA TYR A 43 -8.08 -10.95 0.74
C TYR A 43 -7.90 -9.43 0.70
N ALA A 44 -6.78 -8.93 0.17
CA ALA A 44 -6.55 -7.49 0.06
C ALA A 44 -7.64 -6.82 -0.78
N LEU A 45 -8.22 -5.75 -0.23
CA LEU A 45 -9.33 -4.97 -0.81
C LEU A 45 -10.60 -5.78 -1.14
N ILE A 46 -10.77 -6.97 -0.57
CA ILE A 46 -11.97 -7.80 -0.78
C ILE A 46 -13.24 -7.16 -0.22
N GLY A 47 -13.12 -6.25 0.72
CA GLY A 47 -14.25 -5.53 1.32
C GLY A 47 -14.79 -4.38 0.47
N LEU A 48 -14.18 -4.09 -0.68
CA LEU A 48 -14.70 -3.06 -1.59
C LEU A 48 -16.04 -3.50 -2.21
N PRO A 49 -17.03 -2.57 -2.34
CA PRO A 49 -18.31 -2.91 -2.96
C PRO A 49 -18.15 -3.13 -4.48
N ASP A 50 -18.60 -4.29 -4.96
CA ASP A 50 -18.49 -4.69 -6.37
C ASP A 50 -19.18 -3.71 -7.32
N ALA A 51 -20.27 -3.07 -6.89
CA ALA A 51 -20.98 -2.09 -7.69
C ALA A 51 -20.14 -0.86 -8.05
N LEU A 52 -19.22 -0.46 -7.19
CA LEU A 52 -18.32 0.69 -7.38
C LEU A 52 -16.97 0.26 -7.96
N TYR A 53 -16.54 -0.98 -7.68
CA TYR A 53 -15.25 -1.54 -8.07
C TYR A 53 -15.47 -2.91 -8.72
N PRO A 54 -15.95 -2.93 -9.98
CA PRO A 54 -16.30 -4.19 -10.66
C PRO A 54 -15.08 -5.05 -10.99
N GLU A 55 -13.90 -4.44 -11.11
CA GLU A 55 -12.64 -5.18 -11.30
C GLU A 55 -12.10 -5.63 -9.95
N ARG A 56 -11.89 -6.92 -9.80
CA ARG A 56 -11.31 -7.48 -8.57
C ARG A 56 -9.84 -7.10 -8.46
N PHE A 57 -9.45 -6.67 -7.27
CA PHE A 57 -8.06 -6.34 -6.99
C PHE A 57 -7.14 -7.56 -7.03
N VAL A 58 -7.55 -8.66 -6.40
CA VAL A 58 -6.91 -9.96 -6.50
C VAL A 58 -7.88 -10.93 -7.17
N GLU A 59 -7.46 -11.55 -8.26
CA GLU A 59 -8.29 -12.52 -8.97
C GLU A 59 -8.56 -13.77 -8.14
N ASP A 60 -9.71 -14.41 -8.35
CA ASP A 60 -10.08 -15.63 -7.65
C ASP A 60 -9.02 -16.73 -7.81
N GLY A 61 -8.65 -17.33 -6.71
CA GLY A 61 -7.65 -18.39 -6.66
C GLY A 61 -6.19 -17.91 -6.68
N LYS A 62 -5.97 -16.59 -6.76
CA LYS A 62 -4.63 -16.00 -6.64
C LYS A 62 -4.40 -15.41 -5.25
N THR A 63 -3.14 -15.30 -4.86
CA THR A 63 -2.70 -14.64 -3.62
C THR A 63 -2.07 -13.27 -3.85
N GLN A 64 -1.77 -12.96 -5.13
CA GLN A 64 -1.17 -11.69 -5.53
C GLN A 64 -1.99 -10.99 -6.60
N THR A 65 -1.91 -9.65 -6.58
CA THR A 65 -2.50 -8.77 -7.59
C THR A 65 -1.50 -8.44 -8.70
N GLN A 66 -2.01 -8.05 -9.85
CA GLN A 66 -1.19 -7.43 -10.90
C GLN A 66 -0.86 -5.96 -10.62
N TYR A 67 -1.58 -5.33 -9.68
CA TYR A 67 -1.47 -3.90 -9.40
C TYR A 67 -0.48 -3.65 -8.26
N LYS A 68 0.75 -3.26 -8.59
CA LYS A 68 1.77 -2.92 -7.59
C LYS A 68 1.61 -1.53 -6.99
N ILE A 69 0.78 -0.70 -7.60
CA ILE A 69 0.49 0.67 -7.19
C ILE A 69 -1.01 0.85 -7.04
N VAL A 70 -1.45 1.33 -5.88
CA VAL A 70 -2.84 1.73 -5.61
C VAL A 70 -2.90 3.25 -5.59
N ILE A 71 -3.83 3.83 -6.34
CA ILE A 71 -4.14 5.26 -6.33
C ILE A 71 -5.42 5.46 -5.52
N ALA A 72 -5.40 6.34 -4.55
CA ALA A 72 -6.53 6.57 -3.67
C ALA A 72 -6.86 8.06 -3.52
N GLY A 73 -8.06 8.35 -3.11
CA GLY A 73 -8.51 9.68 -2.74
C GLY A 73 -8.08 10.07 -1.32
N ARG A 74 -8.94 10.75 -0.60
CA ARG A 74 -8.69 11.24 0.77
C ARG A 74 -8.91 10.15 1.80
N ASN A 75 -8.16 10.27 2.92
CA ASN A 75 -8.38 9.51 4.14
C ASN A 75 -8.32 7.99 3.93
N PHE A 76 -7.36 7.54 3.12
CA PHE A 76 -7.15 6.11 2.90
C PHE A 76 -6.69 5.41 4.19
N GLY A 77 -7.29 4.26 4.49
CA GLY A 77 -6.98 3.47 5.68
C GLY A 77 -7.66 3.96 6.95
N CYS A 78 -8.76 4.73 6.84
CA CYS A 78 -9.55 5.15 7.98
C CYS A 78 -10.21 3.97 8.70
N GLY A 79 -10.74 4.21 9.91
CA GLY A 79 -11.38 3.19 10.73
C GLY A 79 -10.45 2.66 11.81
N SER A 80 -10.41 1.34 12.01
CA SER A 80 -9.65 0.74 13.10
C SER A 80 -8.15 0.63 12.80
N SER A 81 -7.35 0.57 13.86
CA SER A 81 -5.88 0.57 13.82
C SER A 81 -5.26 -0.79 13.43
N ARG A 82 -5.79 -1.45 12.43
CA ARG A 82 -5.35 -2.80 12.02
C ARG A 82 -4.01 -2.76 11.29
N GLU A 83 -2.99 -3.36 11.86
CA GLU A 83 -1.71 -3.59 11.17
C GLU A 83 -1.87 -4.56 9.98
N HIS A 84 -2.86 -5.44 10.03
CA HIS A 84 -3.19 -6.33 8.91
C HIS A 84 -3.54 -5.59 7.61
N ALA A 85 -3.98 -4.33 7.68
CA ALA A 85 -4.34 -3.57 6.49
C ALA A 85 -3.13 -3.32 5.56
N PRO A 86 -2.02 -2.68 5.99
CA PRO A 86 -0.83 -2.57 5.16
C PRO A 86 -0.19 -3.93 4.86
N ILE A 87 -0.26 -4.88 5.80
CA ILE A 87 0.29 -6.24 5.60
C ILE A 87 -0.43 -6.97 4.48
N ALA A 88 -1.76 -6.93 4.42
CA ALA A 88 -2.53 -7.56 3.36
C ALA A 88 -2.19 -6.97 1.98
N LEU A 89 -2.04 -5.65 1.89
CA LEU A 89 -1.62 -5.00 0.64
C LEU A 89 -0.22 -5.43 0.22
N GLY A 90 0.75 -5.42 1.14
CA GLY A 90 2.11 -5.88 0.87
C GLY A 90 2.18 -7.35 0.48
N ALA A 91 1.44 -8.22 1.18
CA ALA A 91 1.33 -9.64 0.86
C ALA A 91 0.72 -9.89 -0.53
N ALA A 92 -0.19 -9.04 -0.97
CA ALA A 92 -0.74 -9.08 -2.33
C ALA A 92 0.23 -8.60 -3.41
N GLY A 93 1.38 -8.03 -3.03
CA GLY A 93 2.41 -7.55 -3.96
C GLY A 93 2.35 -6.04 -4.23
N VAL A 94 1.55 -5.28 -3.48
CA VAL A 94 1.55 -3.82 -3.56
C VAL A 94 2.88 -3.28 -3.02
N GLU A 95 3.48 -2.36 -3.74
CA GLU A 95 4.69 -1.67 -3.29
C GLU A 95 4.40 -0.28 -2.74
N ALA A 96 3.41 0.40 -3.31
CA ALA A 96 3.03 1.74 -2.85
C ALA A 96 1.53 2.00 -2.96
N VAL A 97 1.03 2.80 -2.04
CA VAL A 97 -0.25 3.49 -2.14
C VAL A 97 0.03 4.98 -2.30
N VAL A 98 -0.52 5.59 -3.34
CA VAL A 98 -0.42 7.03 -3.59
C VAL A 98 -1.80 7.63 -3.37
N ALA A 99 -1.98 8.40 -2.31
CA ALA A 99 -3.26 8.93 -1.89
C ALA A 99 -3.21 10.45 -1.71
N GLU A 100 -4.34 11.11 -1.85
CA GLU A 100 -4.46 12.54 -1.54
C GLU A 100 -4.20 12.80 -0.05
N SER A 101 -4.66 11.87 0.82
CA SER A 101 -4.28 11.83 2.23
C SER A 101 -4.50 10.43 2.82
N PHE A 102 -3.85 10.15 3.94
CA PHE A 102 -3.98 8.91 4.71
C PHE A 102 -4.57 9.18 6.09
N ALA A 103 -5.31 8.20 6.61
CA ALA A 103 -5.58 8.14 8.03
C ALA A 103 -4.25 7.96 8.78
N ARG A 104 -4.07 8.70 9.86
CA ARG A 104 -2.82 8.79 10.62
C ARG A 104 -2.31 7.43 11.09
N ILE A 105 -3.23 6.62 11.61
CA ILE A 105 -2.87 5.30 12.14
C ILE A 105 -2.45 4.34 11.02
N PHE A 106 -3.09 4.40 9.86
CA PHE A 106 -2.71 3.59 8.72
C PHE A 106 -1.29 3.96 8.22
N PHE A 107 -1.00 5.25 8.09
CA PHE A 107 0.34 5.72 7.71
C PHE A 107 1.40 5.21 8.70
N ARG A 108 1.14 5.32 10.00
CA ARG A 108 2.05 4.82 11.05
C ARG A 108 2.27 3.31 10.97
N ASN A 109 1.21 2.55 10.67
CA ASN A 109 1.32 1.11 10.50
C ASN A 109 2.10 0.73 9.23
N CYS A 110 1.99 1.50 8.15
CA CYS A 110 2.86 1.31 6.97
C CYS A 110 4.33 1.47 7.32
N VAL A 111 4.68 2.50 8.08
CA VAL A 111 6.07 2.74 8.52
C VAL A 111 6.53 1.64 9.47
N ALA A 112 5.70 1.28 10.46
CA ALA A 112 6.05 0.29 11.47
C ALA A 112 6.29 -1.11 10.87
N THR A 113 5.45 -1.51 9.92
CA THR A 113 5.53 -2.83 9.27
C THR A 113 6.52 -2.88 8.09
N GLY A 114 6.76 -1.73 7.45
CA GLY A 114 7.61 -1.64 6.25
C GLY A 114 7.06 -2.36 5.03
N GLU A 115 5.75 -2.63 5.00
CA GLU A 115 5.12 -3.43 3.94
C GLU A 115 4.91 -2.66 2.64
N ILE A 116 4.54 -1.38 2.73
CA ILE A 116 4.25 -0.52 1.59
C ILE A 116 4.73 0.90 1.83
N TYR A 117 4.96 1.64 0.75
CA TYR A 117 5.29 3.07 0.77
C TYR A 117 4.01 3.91 0.68
N PRO A 118 3.63 4.66 1.73
CA PRO A 118 2.45 5.53 1.71
C PRO A 118 2.81 6.94 1.25
N TYR A 119 2.60 7.23 -0.02
CA TYR A 119 2.88 8.54 -0.61
C TYR A 119 1.65 9.45 -0.61
N ASP A 120 1.77 10.62 0.00
CA ASP A 120 0.80 11.71 -0.19
C ASP A 120 1.03 12.42 -1.54
N THR A 121 -0.05 12.80 -2.19
CA THR A 121 -0.02 13.60 -3.42
C THR A 121 -0.86 14.86 -3.27
N PRO A 122 -0.37 16.04 -3.72
CA PRO A 122 -1.18 17.26 -3.72
C PRO A 122 -2.26 17.26 -4.81
N VAL A 123 -2.15 16.36 -5.78
CA VAL A 123 -3.11 16.22 -6.89
C VAL A 123 -4.07 15.06 -6.61
N ARG A 124 -5.36 15.28 -6.87
CA ARG A 124 -6.37 14.22 -6.76
C ARG A 124 -6.26 13.26 -7.95
N LEU A 125 -5.29 12.37 -7.90
CA LEU A 125 -5.01 11.42 -8.99
C LEU A 125 -6.15 10.43 -9.21
N SER A 126 -6.96 10.15 -8.20
CA SER A 126 -8.15 9.29 -8.33
C SER A 126 -9.22 9.82 -9.30
N ASP A 127 -9.20 11.12 -9.61
CA ASP A 127 -10.08 11.72 -10.62
C ASP A 127 -9.43 11.78 -12.00
N VAL A 128 -8.11 11.65 -12.07
CA VAL A 128 -7.32 11.80 -13.31
C VAL A 128 -6.97 10.45 -13.93
N LEU A 129 -6.68 9.45 -13.09
CA LEU A 129 -6.24 8.13 -13.50
C LEU A 129 -7.35 7.10 -13.31
N LYS A 130 -7.27 6.00 -14.06
CA LYS A 130 -8.24 4.90 -14.03
C LYS A 130 -7.53 3.59 -13.75
N THR A 131 -8.25 2.65 -13.13
CA THR A 131 -7.78 1.26 -12.98
C THR A 131 -7.40 0.69 -14.34
N GLY A 132 -6.20 0.10 -14.42
CA GLY A 132 -5.63 -0.43 -15.63
C GLY A 132 -4.68 0.53 -16.37
N ASP A 133 -4.69 1.83 -16.07
CA ASP A 133 -3.64 2.73 -16.55
C ASP A 133 -2.28 2.23 -16.04
N VAL A 134 -1.23 2.44 -16.83
CA VAL A 134 0.13 2.06 -16.44
C VAL A 134 0.85 3.28 -15.88
N ALA A 135 1.42 3.14 -14.70
CA ALA A 135 2.21 4.18 -14.06
C ALA A 135 3.61 3.68 -13.71
N THR A 136 4.54 4.61 -13.70
CA THR A 136 5.91 4.40 -13.19
C THR A 136 6.11 5.27 -11.96
N LEU A 137 6.37 4.64 -10.84
CA LEU A 137 6.75 5.29 -9.57
C LEU A 137 8.27 5.27 -9.45
N ASP A 138 8.85 6.44 -9.28
CA ASP A 138 10.29 6.63 -9.03
C ASP A 138 10.48 7.00 -7.56
N PHE A 139 11.00 6.06 -6.78
CA PHE A 139 11.22 6.23 -5.35
C PHE A 139 12.43 7.14 -5.03
N ASP A 140 13.35 7.31 -5.97
CA ASP A 140 14.53 8.15 -5.74
C ASP A 140 14.22 9.63 -5.97
N HIS A 141 13.24 9.93 -6.83
CA HIS A 141 12.82 11.29 -7.17
C HIS A 141 11.44 11.66 -6.62
N ASP A 142 10.75 10.73 -5.93
CA ASP A 142 9.40 10.92 -5.40
C ASP A 142 8.41 11.40 -6.47
N THR A 143 8.38 10.72 -7.61
CA THR A 143 7.51 11.06 -8.75
C THR A 143 6.70 9.87 -9.24
N LEU A 144 5.50 10.16 -9.73
CA LEU A 144 4.64 9.21 -10.44
C LEU A 144 4.42 9.71 -11.86
N THR A 145 4.72 8.88 -12.86
CA THR A 145 4.48 9.19 -14.27
C THR A 145 3.40 8.27 -14.83
N ALA A 146 2.36 8.85 -15.39
CA ALA A 146 1.25 8.13 -16.02
C ALA A 146 0.66 8.97 -17.16
N ASN A 147 0.25 8.32 -18.24
CA ASN A 147 -0.37 8.97 -19.41
C ASN A 147 0.46 10.17 -19.94
N GLY A 148 1.79 10.05 -19.93
CA GLY A 148 2.70 11.09 -20.42
C GLY A 148 2.88 12.28 -19.50
N GLN A 149 2.33 12.25 -18.28
CA GLN A 149 2.47 13.31 -17.30
C GLN A 149 3.17 12.82 -16.03
N THR A 150 4.07 13.64 -15.49
CA THR A 150 4.81 13.37 -14.25
C THR A 150 4.24 14.22 -13.11
N TYR A 151 3.93 13.56 -12.02
CA TYR A 151 3.40 14.19 -10.79
C TYR A 151 4.44 14.09 -9.69
N SER A 152 4.69 15.21 -9.01
CA SER A 152 5.54 15.24 -7.82
C SER A 152 4.75 14.76 -6.61
N LEU A 153 5.32 13.83 -5.85
CA LEU A 153 4.76 13.32 -4.61
C LEU A 153 5.45 13.97 -3.42
N LYS A 154 4.79 13.97 -2.28
CA LYS A 154 5.40 14.46 -1.05
C LYS A 154 6.49 13.47 -0.60
N PRO A 155 7.75 13.92 -0.43
CA PRO A 155 8.81 13.05 0.05
C PRO A 155 8.48 12.40 1.40
N LEU A 156 8.83 11.14 1.56
CA LEU A 156 8.63 10.41 2.83
C LEU A 156 9.56 10.90 3.95
N GLY A 157 10.68 11.53 3.59
CA GLY A 157 11.61 12.11 4.55
C GLY A 157 12.21 11.06 5.49
N GLU A 158 12.23 11.36 6.78
CA GLU A 158 12.87 10.53 7.80
C GLU A 158 12.25 9.15 8.01
N VAL A 159 11.01 8.93 7.58
CA VAL A 159 10.38 7.62 7.72
C VAL A 159 10.78 6.65 6.60
N ARG A 160 11.31 7.16 5.49
CA ARG A 160 11.72 6.31 4.37
C ARG A 160 12.74 5.24 4.74
N PRO A 161 13.84 5.55 5.47
CA PRO A 161 14.80 4.51 5.87
C PRO A 161 14.19 3.39 6.71
N VAL A 162 13.13 3.69 7.48
CA VAL A 162 12.43 2.68 8.29
C VAL A 162 11.66 1.72 7.37
N ILE A 163 10.99 2.25 6.36
CA ILE A 163 10.26 1.43 5.37
C ILE A 163 11.25 0.63 4.53
N ASP A 164 12.34 1.26 4.07
CA ASP A 164 13.39 0.61 3.27
C ASP A 164 14.02 -0.59 4.02
N ALA A 165 14.15 -0.50 5.34
CA ALA A 165 14.63 -1.59 6.19
C ALA A 165 13.62 -2.73 6.39
N GLY A 166 12.38 -2.56 5.94
CA GLY A 166 11.30 -3.52 6.17
C GLY A 166 10.64 -3.39 7.54
N GLY A 167 10.56 -2.15 8.06
CA GLY A 167 9.85 -1.81 9.28
C GLY A 167 10.74 -1.47 10.46
N ILE A 168 10.10 -1.07 11.55
CA ILE A 168 10.78 -0.47 12.71
C ILE A 168 11.74 -1.44 13.42
N PHE A 169 11.42 -2.72 13.50
CA PHE A 169 12.28 -3.70 14.16
C PHE A 169 13.55 -3.99 13.37
N ASN A 170 13.44 -4.12 12.04
CA ASN A 170 14.60 -4.29 11.17
C ASN A 170 15.49 -3.05 11.19
N PHE A 171 14.88 -1.86 11.08
CA PHE A 171 15.60 -0.60 11.18
C PHE A 171 16.34 -0.47 12.52
N ALA A 172 15.71 -0.83 13.63
CA ALA A 172 16.34 -0.77 14.96
C ALA A 172 17.51 -1.75 15.09
N ARG A 173 17.45 -2.92 14.44
CA ARG A 173 18.58 -3.87 14.39
C ARG A 173 19.73 -3.33 13.55
N GLU A 174 19.44 -2.84 12.35
CA GLU A 174 20.45 -2.28 11.45
C GLU A 174 21.14 -1.05 12.05
N SER A 175 20.39 -0.24 12.81
CA SER A 175 20.90 0.95 13.50
C SER A 175 21.61 0.64 14.83
N GLY A 176 21.66 -0.63 15.25
CA GLY A 176 22.27 -1.04 16.53
C GLY A 176 21.50 -0.66 17.79
N MET A 177 20.23 -0.25 17.65
CA MET A 177 19.35 0.11 18.77
C MET A 177 18.89 -1.12 19.56
N ILE A 178 18.79 -2.27 18.89
CA ILE A 178 18.48 -3.57 19.49
C ILE A 178 19.44 -4.63 18.94
N PRO A 179 19.68 -5.75 19.67
CA PRO A 179 20.59 -6.80 19.23
C PRO A 179 20.17 -7.40 17.89
N SER A 180 21.15 -7.74 17.06
CA SER A 180 20.96 -8.59 15.88
C SER A 180 20.51 -9.98 16.34
N ARG A 181 19.63 -10.61 15.58
CA ARG A 181 19.24 -12.00 15.82
C ARG A 181 20.35 -12.95 15.41
#